data_cb13f11675173d49f3328af2d2d055c7
#
_entry.id   cb13f11675173d49f3328af2d2d055c7
#
_cell.length_a   1.000
_cell.length_b   1.000
_cell.length_c   1.000
_cell.angle_alpha   90.00
_cell.angle_beta   90.00
_cell.angle_gamma   90.00
#
_symmetry.space_group_name_H-M   'P 1'
#
loop_
_entity.id
_entity.type
_entity.pdbx_description
1 polymer ?
#
loop_
_entity_poly.entity_id
_entity_poly.type
_entity_poly.pdbx_seq_one_letter_code
_entity_poly.pdbx_strand_id
1 'polypeptide(L)'
;MDAMPAGRGMVEGTLLPDGTVIWLNGGNLGAQGFGLMADPTLEALLYNPTLALGKRWSTLASSTIPRLYHSVALLLLDGTLMVAGSNPVQMPVLQVSAENPYITEFRVENYVPPYLQGDRANQRPTDIVLSSTTITANGGKFTISFQIVPNAQTVEVVLYHG
;
A
#
# COMPACT_ATOMS: atom_id res chain seq x y z
N MET A 1 -19.10 -1.39 9.65
CA MET A 1 -17.72 -1.03 9.15
C MET A 1 -17.44 0.36 9.69
N ASP A 2 -16.21 0.64 10.14
CA ASP A 2 -15.85 1.99 10.56
C ASP A 2 -15.69 2.89 9.33
N ALA A 3 -16.25 4.08 9.38
CA ALA A 3 -16.02 5.08 8.35
C ALA A 3 -14.53 5.48 8.32
N MET A 4 -14.02 5.82 7.14
CA MET A 4 -12.69 6.43 7.02
C MET A 4 -12.66 7.74 7.82
N PRO A 5 -11.56 8.08 8.51
CA PRO A 5 -11.49 9.24 9.40
C PRO A 5 -11.82 10.58 8.72
N ALA A 6 -11.51 10.71 7.42
CA ALA A 6 -11.85 11.86 6.60
C ALA A 6 -12.27 11.42 5.20
N GLY A 7 -13.03 12.26 4.50
CA GLY A 7 -13.34 12.04 3.09
C GLY A 7 -12.05 12.07 2.27
N ARG A 8 -11.87 11.11 1.36
CA ARG A 8 -10.65 10.97 0.55
C ARG A 8 -11.00 10.42 -0.82
N GLY A 9 -10.89 11.24 -1.83
CA GLY A 9 -11.09 10.82 -3.22
C GLY A 9 -9.79 10.36 -3.86
N MET A 10 -9.86 9.51 -4.90
CA MET A 10 -8.70 8.98 -5.64
C MET A 10 -7.67 8.26 -4.76
N VAL A 11 -8.16 7.63 -3.70
CA VAL A 11 -7.33 6.87 -2.76
C VAL A 11 -7.04 5.48 -3.31
N GLU A 12 -5.80 5.02 -3.08
CA GLU A 12 -5.38 3.66 -3.40
C GLU A 12 -5.45 2.79 -2.15
N GLY A 13 -6.19 1.69 -2.23
CA GLY A 13 -6.29 0.69 -1.16
C GLY A 13 -5.57 -0.59 -1.53
N THR A 14 -4.53 -0.94 -0.80
CA THR A 14 -3.73 -2.16 -1.03
C THR A 14 -3.88 -3.11 0.15
N LEU A 15 -4.34 -4.34 -0.13
CA LEU A 15 -4.38 -5.42 0.85
C LEU A 15 -2.94 -5.84 1.19
N LEU A 16 -2.64 -5.96 2.47
CA LEU A 16 -1.32 -6.38 2.96
C LEU A 16 -1.32 -7.86 3.36
N PRO A 17 -0.15 -8.52 3.41
CA PRO A 17 -0.06 -9.95 3.75
C PRO A 17 -0.57 -10.31 5.14
N ASP A 18 -0.60 -9.36 6.07
CA ASP A 18 -1.13 -9.53 7.43
C ASP A 18 -2.66 -9.34 7.54
N GLY A 19 -3.35 -9.21 6.40
CA GLY A 19 -4.80 -9.04 6.32
C GLY A 19 -5.27 -7.62 6.62
N THR A 20 -4.37 -6.66 6.83
CA THR A 20 -4.71 -5.23 6.92
C THR A 20 -4.78 -4.60 5.53
N VAL A 21 -5.38 -3.43 5.42
CA VAL A 21 -5.44 -2.66 4.19
C VAL A 21 -4.79 -1.30 4.42
N ILE A 22 -3.80 -0.98 3.61
CA ILE A 22 -3.20 0.37 3.61
C ILE A 22 -3.87 1.24 2.56
N TRP A 23 -4.12 2.49 2.91
CA TRP A 23 -4.74 3.49 2.05
C TRP A 23 -3.78 4.66 1.87
N LEU A 24 -3.46 4.95 0.61
CA LEU A 24 -2.44 5.91 0.21
C LEU A 24 -3.01 6.87 -0.84
N ASN A 25 -2.34 7.98 -1.08
CA ASN A 25 -2.64 8.94 -2.15
C ASN A 25 -4.03 9.59 -2.04
N GLY A 26 -4.41 10.37 -3.05
CA GLY A 26 -5.69 11.04 -3.14
C GLY A 26 -5.73 12.41 -2.49
N GLY A 27 -6.91 12.96 -2.38
CA GLY A 27 -7.14 14.30 -1.81
C GLY A 27 -8.50 14.46 -1.14
N ASN A 28 -8.65 15.51 -0.37
CA ASN A 28 -9.83 15.79 0.44
C ASN A 28 -10.89 16.62 -0.28
N LEU A 29 -10.53 17.28 -1.38
CA LEU A 29 -11.42 18.23 -2.05
C LEU A 29 -11.51 17.95 -3.55
N GLY A 30 -12.72 17.95 -4.08
CA GLY A 30 -12.98 17.81 -5.51
C GLY A 30 -13.59 16.48 -5.90
N ALA A 31 -13.24 15.99 -7.09
CA ALA A 31 -13.81 14.78 -7.68
C ALA A 31 -12.75 14.02 -8.50
N GLN A 32 -13.10 12.81 -8.92
CA GLN A 32 -12.28 12.06 -9.88
C GLN A 32 -12.30 12.73 -11.26
N GLY A 33 -11.15 12.82 -11.89
CA GLY A 33 -10.97 13.39 -13.22
C GLY A 33 -9.80 14.34 -13.31
N PHE A 34 -9.46 14.71 -14.53
CA PHE A 34 -8.36 15.63 -14.79
C PHE A 34 -8.61 17.01 -14.19
N GLY A 35 -7.68 17.48 -13.37
CA GLY A 35 -7.69 18.81 -12.75
C GLY A 35 -8.79 19.03 -11.70
N LEU A 36 -9.54 17.99 -11.30
CA LEU A 36 -10.69 18.14 -10.41
C LEU A 36 -10.40 17.89 -8.94
N MET A 37 -9.31 17.18 -8.62
CA MET A 37 -8.93 16.87 -7.24
C MET A 37 -7.91 17.88 -6.72
N ALA A 38 -8.12 18.31 -5.48
CA ALA A 38 -7.24 19.23 -4.77
C ALA A 38 -7.06 18.79 -3.31
N ASP A 39 -6.29 19.56 -2.54
CA ASP A 39 -5.99 19.28 -1.15
C ASP A 39 -5.46 17.84 -0.94
N PRO A 40 -4.24 17.55 -1.47
CA PRO A 40 -3.68 16.21 -1.46
C PRO A 40 -3.47 15.70 -0.04
N THR A 41 -3.87 14.45 0.19
CA THR A 41 -3.66 13.76 1.45
C THR A 41 -2.31 13.04 1.41
N LEU A 42 -1.42 13.37 2.32
CA LEU A 42 -0.06 12.86 2.34
C LEU A 42 0.12 11.68 3.30
N GLU A 43 -0.69 11.60 4.36
CA GLU A 43 -0.62 10.51 5.32
C GLU A 43 -1.15 9.20 4.75
N ALA A 44 -0.50 8.10 5.14
CA ALA A 44 -1.05 6.77 4.96
C ALA A 44 -2.03 6.43 6.08
N LEU A 45 -3.10 5.72 5.76
CA LEU A 45 -4.03 5.14 6.73
C LEU A 45 -3.95 3.62 6.68
N LEU A 46 -3.95 2.98 7.84
CA LEU A 46 -4.07 1.53 7.95
C LEU A 46 -5.44 1.17 8.50
N TYR A 47 -6.12 0.27 7.82
CA TYR A 47 -7.35 -0.34 8.30
C TYR A 47 -7.07 -1.78 8.75
N ASN A 48 -7.33 -2.07 10.02
CA ASN A 48 -7.22 -3.40 10.57
C ASN A 48 -8.61 -3.97 10.88
N PRO A 49 -9.13 -4.90 10.07
CA PRO A 49 -10.48 -5.44 10.21
C PRO A 49 -10.66 -6.27 11.49
N THR A 50 -9.58 -6.76 12.11
CA THR A 50 -9.64 -7.61 13.29
C THR A 50 -9.85 -6.84 14.59
N LEU A 51 -9.61 -5.53 14.57
CA LEU A 51 -9.80 -4.68 15.76
C LEU A 51 -11.29 -4.38 16.00
N ALA A 52 -11.61 -3.99 17.22
CA ALA A 52 -12.95 -3.58 17.59
C ALA A 52 -13.42 -2.36 16.79
N LEU A 53 -14.72 -2.24 16.59
CA LEU A 53 -15.32 -1.05 15.96
C LEU A 53 -14.88 0.23 16.67
N GLY A 54 -14.57 1.25 15.89
CA GLY A 54 -14.03 2.53 16.36
C GLY A 54 -12.51 2.54 16.59
N LYS A 55 -11.82 1.39 16.43
CA LYS A 55 -10.36 1.28 16.63
C LYS A 55 -9.62 0.73 15.40
N ARG A 56 -10.31 0.56 14.27
CA ARG A 56 -9.76 -0.11 13.08
C ARG A 56 -8.85 0.76 12.25
N TRP A 57 -8.94 2.06 12.39
CA TRP A 57 -8.13 3.01 11.65
C TRP A 57 -6.94 3.50 12.47
N SER A 58 -5.78 3.59 11.84
CA SER A 58 -4.59 4.25 12.37
C SER A 58 -3.90 5.04 11.28
N THR A 59 -3.32 6.17 11.66
CA THR A 59 -2.51 7.01 10.78
C THR A 59 -1.07 6.53 10.83
N LEU A 60 -0.46 6.41 9.67
CA LEU A 60 0.93 6.00 9.48
C LEU A 60 1.77 7.15 8.92
N ALA A 61 3.01 6.85 8.53
CA ALA A 61 3.95 7.82 7.98
C ALA A 61 3.38 8.51 6.73
N SER A 62 3.66 9.81 6.63
CA SER A 62 3.26 10.65 5.50
C SER A 62 4.33 10.69 4.42
N SER A 63 3.91 10.73 3.16
CA SER A 63 4.73 11.17 2.04
C SER A 63 4.94 12.68 2.08
N THR A 64 5.86 13.17 1.27
CA THR A 64 6.02 14.60 0.94
C THR A 64 5.60 14.91 -0.50
N ILE A 65 5.12 13.90 -1.22
CA ILE A 65 4.78 13.98 -2.64
C ILE A 65 3.26 13.92 -2.81
N PRO A 66 2.61 14.98 -3.29
CA PRO A 66 1.21 14.94 -3.67
C PRO A 66 0.98 13.93 -4.80
N ARG A 67 0.05 12.99 -4.62
CA ARG A 67 -0.34 12.03 -5.63
C ARG A 67 -1.85 11.99 -5.73
N LEU A 68 -2.37 12.48 -6.83
CA LEU A 68 -3.79 12.62 -7.10
C LEU A 68 -4.21 11.66 -8.23
N TYR A 69 -4.83 12.17 -9.30
CA TYR A 69 -5.34 11.37 -10.40
C TYR A 69 -4.24 10.54 -11.08
N HIS A 70 -4.53 9.29 -11.40
CA HIS A 70 -3.61 8.31 -11.98
C HIS A 70 -2.37 8.01 -11.10
N SER A 71 -2.50 8.09 -9.79
CA SER A 71 -1.52 7.50 -8.89
C SER A 71 -1.79 6.01 -8.69
N VAL A 72 -0.80 5.28 -8.21
CA VAL A 72 -0.89 3.84 -7.94
C VAL A 72 -0.12 3.49 -6.68
N ALA A 73 -0.58 2.44 -5.98
CA ALA A 73 0.15 1.78 -4.92
C ALA A 73 0.09 0.26 -5.13
N LEU A 74 1.23 -0.38 -5.20
CA LEU A 74 1.35 -1.81 -5.51
C LEU A 74 2.22 -2.51 -4.46
N LEU A 75 1.72 -3.62 -3.92
CA LEU A 75 2.51 -4.49 -3.05
C LEU A 75 3.59 -5.22 -3.87
N LEU A 76 4.83 -5.12 -3.42
CA LEU A 76 5.97 -5.79 -4.02
C LEU A 76 6.24 -7.16 -3.35
N LEU A 77 7.02 -7.99 -4.03
CA LEU A 77 7.35 -9.34 -3.55
C LEU A 77 8.14 -9.35 -2.23
N ASP A 78 8.86 -8.29 -1.93
CA ASP A 78 9.58 -8.13 -0.66
C ASP A 78 8.69 -7.67 0.50
N GLY A 79 7.41 -7.39 0.22
CA GLY A 79 6.42 -6.93 1.19
C GLY A 79 6.38 -5.42 1.37
N THR A 80 7.17 -4.64 0.64
CA THR A 80 7.06 -3.18 0.58
C THR A 80 6.02 -2.75 -0.45
N LEU A 81 5.67 -1.46 -0.50
CA LEU A 81 4.77 -0.95 -1.54
C LEU A 81 5.50 0.05 -2.43
N MET A 82 5.41 -0.17 -3.73
CA MET A 82 5.76 0.85 -4.71
C MET A 82 4.60 1.85 -4.80
N VAL A 83 4.90 3.14 -4.63
CA VAL A 83 3.94 4.23 -4.79
C VAL A 83 4.44 5.15 -5.89
N ALA A 84 3.63 5.36 -6.91
CA ALA A 84 4.04 6.05 -8.13
C ALA A 84 2.89 6.88 -8.74
N GLY A 85 3.22 7.69 -9.76
CA GLY A 85 2.29 8.66 -10.35
C GLY A 85 2.14 9.85 -9.41
N SER A 86 1.38 10.80 -9.72
CA SER A 86 0.16 10.94 -10.49
C SER A 86 0.35 11.66 -11.83
N ASN A 87 -0.72 11.69 -12.65
CA ASN A 87 -0.85 12.62 -13.77
C ASN A 87 -2.20 13.34 -13.64
N PRO A 88 -2.26 14.48 -12.94
CA PRO A 88 -3.51 15.13 -12.56
C PRO A 88 -4.23 15.81 -13.74
N VAL A 89 -3.58 16.01 -14.87
CA VAL A 89 -4.13 16.65 -16.06
C VAL A 89 -3.94 15.78 -17.31
N GLN A 90 -4.67 16.08 -18.38
CA GLN A 90 -4.67 15.24 -19.59
C GLN A 90 -3.30 15.13 -20.27
N MET A 91 -2.58 16.24 -20.37
CA MET A 91 -1.22 16.27 -20.91
C MET A 91 -0.21 16.43 -19.77
N PRO A 92 0.96 15.79 -19.83
CA PRO A 92 1.98 15.94 -18.79
C PRO A 92 2.35 17.39 -18.53
N VAL A 93 2.36 17.78 -17.27
CA VAL A 93 2.78 19.10 -16.80
C VAL A 93 3.99 18.94 -15.90
N LEU A 94 5.08 19.62 -16.25
CA LEU A 94 6.38 19.49 -15.57
C LEU A 94 6.68 20.65 -14.62
N GLN A 95 5.89 21.72 -14.67
CA GLN A 95 6.09 22.91 -13.84
C GLN A 95 4.77 23.34 -13.21
N VAL A 96 4.85 23.69 -11.94
CA VAL A 96 3.70 24.24 -11.20
C VAL A 96 3.31 25.61 -11.77
N SER A 97 2.03 25.83 -11.98
CA SER A 97 1.43 27.12 -12.33
C SER A 97 0.16 27.38 -11.54
N ALA A 98 -0.44 28.56 -11.70
CA ALA A 98 -1.72 28.85 -11.05
C ALA A 98 -2.86 27.96 -11.58
N GLU A 99 -2.82 27.62 -12.88
CA GLU A 99 -3.80 26.71 -13.49
C GLU A 99 -3.52 25.23 -13.16
N ASN A 100 -2.24 24.87 -12.94
CA ASN A 100 -1.81 23.50 -12.67
C ASN A 100 -0.95 23.47 -11.40
N PRO A 101 -1.57 23.51 -10.22
CA PRO A 101 -0.84 23.51 -8.94
C PRO A 101 -0.17 22.16 -8.62
N TYR A 102 -0.57 21.10 -9.30
CA TYR A 102 0.00 19.76 -9.16
C TYR A 102 0.56 19.30 -10.51
N ILE A 103 1.80 18.84 -10.49
CA ILE A 103 2.51 18.39 -11.70
C ILE A 103 2.33 16.89 -11.93
N THR A 104 2.70 16.44 -13.15
CA THR A 104 2.89 15.02 -13.42
C THR A 104 4.09 14.53 -12.61
N GLU A 105 3.86 13.55 -11.76
CA GLU A 105 4.86 13.07 -10.81
C GLU A 105 5.53 11.79 -11.34
N PHE A 106 6.83 11.84 -11.56
CA PHE A 106 7.63 10.73 -12.07
C PHE A 106 8.45 10.02 -10.98
N ARG A 107 8.53 10.59 -9.80
CA ARG A 107 9.25 9.94 -8.69
C ARG A 107 8.48 8.72 -8.20
N VAL A 108 9.23 7.69 -7.86
CA VAL A 108 8.70 6.48 -7.22
C VAL A 108 9.16 6.47 -5.78
N GLU A 109 8.22 6.21 -4.87
CA GLU A 109 8.50 5.99 -3.46
C GLU A 109 8.38 4.50 -3.15
N ASN A 110 9.19 4.03 -2.21
CA ASN A 110 9.03 2.72 -1.61
C ASN A 110 8.52 2.90 -0.18
N TYR A 111 7.27 2.56 0.04
CA TYR A 111 6.66 2.61 1.36
C TYR A 111 6.94 1.32 2.13
N VAL A 112 7.47 1.43 3.34
CA VAL A 112 7.78 0.30 4.21
C VAL A 112 6.68 0.16 5.25
N PRO A 113 5.83 -0.90 5.18
CA PRO A 113 4.74 -1.10 6.13
C PRO A 113 5.22 -1.43 7.54
N PRO A 114 4.37 -1.26 8.58
CA PRO A 114 4.75 -1.49 9.97
C PRO A 114 5.31 -2.88 10.27
N TYR A 115 4.86 -3.92 9.55
CA TYR A 115 5.36 -5.28 9.73
C TYR A 115 6.81 -5.50 9.22
N LEU A 116 7.37 -4.53 8.51
CA LEU A 116 8.76 -4.53 8.04
C LEU A 116 9.65 -3.53 8.79
N GLN A 117 9.16 -2.93 9.88
CA GLN A 117 9.89 -1.89 10.61
C GLN A 117 10.36 -2.37 11.98
N GLY A 118 11.45 -1.77 12.47
CA GLY A 118 12.00 -2.06 13.79
C GLY A 118 12.35 -3.54 13.96
N ASP A 119 12.07 -4.07 15.14
CA ASP A 119 12.36 -5.47 15.48
C ASP A 119 11.62 -6.49 14.59
N ARG A 120 10.47 -6.11 14.03
CA ARG A 120 9.69 -6.97 13.15
C ARG A 120 10.43 -7.28 11.84
N ALA A 121 11.24 -6.36 11.34
CA ALA A 121 12.05 -6.58 10.15
C ALA A 121 13.00 -7.78 10.31
N ASN A 122 13.50 -8.01 11.53
CA ASN A 122 14.43 -9.09 11.87
C ASN A 122 13.71 -10.43 12.18
N GLN A 123 12.38 -10.44 12.21
CA GLN A 123 11.58 -11.65 12.52
C GLN A 123 11.05 -12.34 11.26
N ARG A 124 11.45 -11.89 10.09
CA ARG A 124 11.03 -12.49 8.82
C ARG A 124 11.62 -13.88 8.65
N PRO A 125 10.85 -14.84 8.10
CA PRO A 125 11.43 -16.09 7.64
C PRO A 125 12.52 -15.85 6.60
N THR A 126 13.58 -16.64 6.66
CA THR A 126 14.70 -16.65 5.72
C THR A 126 14.83 -18.00 5.03
N ASP A 127 15.69 -18.10 4.05
CA ASP A 127 15.98 -19.35 3.32
C ASP A 127 14.71 -20.05 2.81
N ILE A 128 13.80 -19.26 2.25
CA ILE A 128 12.51 -19.75 1.76
C ILE A 128 12.73 -20.55 0.48
N VAL A 129 12.37 -21.83 0.51
CA VAL A 129 12.45 -22.74 -0.62
C VAL A 129 11.08 -23.33 -0.90
N LEU A 130 10.66 -23.29 -2.16
CA LEU A 130 9.45 -23.93 -2.64
C LEU A 130 9.81 -25.20 -3.41
N SER A 131 9.11 -26.30 -3.15
CA SER A 131 9.29 -27.54 -3.92
C SER A 131 8.75 -27.43 -5.35
N SER A 132 7.87 -26.49 -5.61
CA SER A 132 7.32 -26.16 -6.93
C SER A 132 6.86 -24.70 -6.96
N THR A 133 7.07 -24.04 -8.08
CA THR A 133 6.55 -22.71 -8.39
C THR A 133 5.24 -22.76 -9.20
N THR A 134 4.79 -23.96 -9.53
CA THR A 134 3.55 -24.19 -10.27
C THR A 134 2.59 -25.00 -9.41
N ILE A 135 1.36 -24.51 -9.27
CA ILE A 135 0.29 -25.16 -8.52
C ILE A 135 -0.80 -25.56 -9.52
N THR A 136 -1.20 -26.84 -9.50
CA THR A 136 -2.36 -27.30 -10.27
C THR A 136 -3.66 -26.97 -9.54
N ALA A 137 -4.65 -26.45 -10.27
CA ALA A 137 -5.90 -25.95 -9.69
C ALA A 137 -6.74 -27.02 -8.94
N ASN A 138 -6.51 -28.30 -9.19
CA ASN A 138 -7.29 -29.40 -8.62
C ASN A 138 -6.52 -30.20 -7.55
N GLY A 139 -5.98 -29.52 -6.54
CA GLY A 139 -5.41 -30.17 -5.37
C GLY A 139 -3.92 -30.54 -5.49
N GLY A 140 -3.18 -29.82 -6.33
CA GLY A 140 -1.71 -29.90 -6.33
C GLY A 140 -1.16 -29.53 -4.93
N LYS A 141 -0.11 -30.25 -4.50
CA LYS A 141 0.58 -29.99 -3.25
C LYS A 141 1.99 -29.50 -3.54
N PHE A 142 2.46 -28.59 -2.73
CA PHE A 142 3.85 -28.15 -2.69
C PHE A 142 4.29 -27.99 -1.23
N THR A 143 5.59 -28.01 -1.01
CA THR A 143 6.19 -27.81 0.30
C THR A 143 6.90 -26.48 0.31
N ILE A 144 6.74 -25.74 1.39
CA ILE A 144 7.51 -24.54 1.71
C ILE A 144 8.44 -24.89 2.88
N SER A 145 9.74 -24.71 2.68
CA SER A 145 10.76 -24.81 3.74
C SER A 145 11.35 -23.43 3.98
N PHE A 146 11.57 -23.07 5.24
CA PHE A 146 12.14 -21.78 5.62
C PHE A 146 12.77 -21.87 7.01
N GLN A 147 13.62 -20.89 7.32
CA GLN A 147 14.16 -20.66 8.67
C GLN A 147 13.34 -19.58 9.37
N ILE A 148 13.13 -19.74 10.67
CA ILE A 148 12.48 -18.75 11.53
C ILE A 148 13.39 -18.39 12.70
N VAL A 149 13.21 -17.22 13.28
CA VAL A 149 13.92 -16.84 14.50
C VAL A 149 13.47 -17.71 15.69
N PRO A 150 14.34 -18.03 16.66
CA PRO A 150 14.05 -18.98 17.73
C PRO A 150 12.84 -18.63 18.60
N ASN A 151 12.47 -17.36 18.68
CA ASN A 151 11.37 -16.85 19.47
C ASN A 151 10.09 -16.56 18.65
N ALA A 152 10.03 -16.98 17.39
CA ALA A 152 8.82 -16.86 16.59
C ALA A 152 7.69 -17.70 17.19
N GLN A 153 6.55 -17.08 17.41
CA GLN A 153 5.38 -17.74 18.01
C GLN A 153 4.41 -18.28 16.96
N THR A 154 4.30 -17.59 15.83
CA THR A 154 3.41 -17.96 14.73
C THR A 154 4.06 -17.68 13.40
N VAL A 155 3.71 -18.45 12.40
CA VAL A 155 4.05 -18.22 10.99
C VAL A 155 2.77 -18.38 10.18
N GLU A 156 2.51 -17.43 9.32
CA GLU A 156 1.39 -17.48 8.39
C GLU A 156 1.90 -17.58 6.96
N VAL A 157 1.23 -18.37 6.15
CA VAL A 157 1.46 -18.47 4.70
C VAL A 157 0.24 -17.87 4.01
N VAL A 158 0.47 -16.84 3.24
CA VAL A 158 -0.59 -16.13 2.53
C VAL A 158 -0.37 -16.27 1.03
N LEU A 159 -1.40 -16.72 0.32
CA LEU A 159 -1.44 -16.67 -1.13
C LEU A 159 -2.00 -15.31 -1.55
N TYR A 160 -1.17 -14.52 -2.19
CA TYR A 160 -1.52 -13.19 -2.67
C TYR A 160 -1.61 -13.23 -4.21
N HIS A 161 -2.70 -12.66 -4.73
CA HIS A 161 -2.87 -12.42 -6.16
C HIS A 161 -2.81 -10.91 -6.41
N GLY A 162 -1.80 -10.47 -7.14
CA GLY A 162 -1.61 -9.08 -7.54
C GLY A 162 -2.28 -8.74 -8.87
#